data_8a361e03004729a733c8ad804ac76ec6
#
_entry.id   8a361e03004729a733c8ad804ac76ec6
#
_cell.length_a   1.000
_cell.length_b   1.000
_cell.length_c   1.000
_cell.angle_alpha   90.00
_cell.angle_beta   90.00
_cell.angle_gamma   90.00
#
_symmetry.space_group_name_H-M   'P 1'
#
loop_
_entity.id
_entity.type
_entity.pdbx_description
1 polymer ?
#
loop_
_entity_poly.entity_id
_entity_poly.type
_entity_poly.pdbx_seq_one_letter_code
_entity_poly.pdbx_strand_id
1 'polypeptide(L)'
;VLINPKGKFHLTDRKGRAGLVLPYDYTDFKKYPAFPKAYGRIRALLEDENRLVFGHATCNDVKYLNLETKRFHLPPLRFSFYDTQLVYMTRIRSFARQYGLESITQDLNVEFTPHRAADDAYATMRVAQAMCAADGVTLPGLLEKYAVLPGRTAGGRTVNGSSAAMQLYAEEVRRAREERDRAHAEFCRFVEKNRPKKRSP
;
A
#
# COMPACT_ATOMS: atom_id res chain seq x y z
N VAL A 1 9.97 -15.93 -9.32
CA VAL A 1 11.40 -16.23 -9.08
C VAL A 1 11.68 -15.94 -7.61
N LEU A 2 12.19 -16.95 -6.88
CA LEU A 2 12.67 -16.74 -5.52
C LEU A 2 14.05 -16.07 -5.58
N ILE A 3 14.27 -15.12 -4.67
CA ILE A 3 15.51 -14.33 -4.60
C ILE A 3 16.17 -14.54 -3.25
N ASN A 4 17.47 -14.80 -3.24
CA ASN A 4 18.26 -14.86 -2.03
C ASN A 4 18.40 -13.44 -1.43
N PRO A 5 17.87 -13.16 -0.25
CA PRO A 5 17.94 -11.83 0.36
C PRO A 5 19.34 -11.43 0.84
N LYS A 6 20.31 -12.37 0.87
CA LYS A 6 21.70 -12.11 1.34
C LYS A 6 21.77 -11.40 2.69
N GLY A 7 20.80 -11.64 3.56
CA GLY A 7 20.71 -11.01 4.88
C GLY A 7 20.02 -11.91 5.88
N LYS A 8 19.88 -11.43 7.11
CA LYS A 8 19.10 -12.13 8.13
C LYS A 8 17.62 -12.14 7.76
N PHE A 9 17.00 -13.27 7.89
CA PHE A 9 15.60 -13.50 7.62
C PHE A 9 14.84 -13.45 8.96
N HIS A 10 14.00 -12.45 9.14
CA HIS A 10 13.20 -12.29 10.35
C HIS A 10 11.73 -12.60 10.05
N LEU A 11 11.20 -13.65 10.67
CA LEU A 11 9.81 -14.05 10.61
C LEU A 11 8.99 -13.50 11.79
N THR A 12 9.58 -12.63 12.60
CA THR A 12 8.95 -12.02 13.75
C THR A 12 8.73 -10.52 13.52
N ASP A 13 7.67 -9.98 14.09
CA ASP A 13 7.47 -8.53 14.15
C ASP A 13 8.54 -7.87 15.05
N ARG A 14 8.55 -6.53 15.08
CA ARG A 14 9.48 -5.76 15.94
C ARG A 14 9.35 -6.06 17.44
N LYS A 15 8.27 -6.69 17.87
CA LYS A 15 8.00 -7.09 19.27
C LYS A 15 8.33 -8.56 19.52
N GLY A 16 8.97 -9.24 18.58
CA GLY A 16 9.38 -10.64 18.71
C GLY A 16 8.23 -11.64 18.64
N ARG A 17 7.01 -11.21 18.30
CA ARG A 17 5.87 -12.12 18.14
C ARG A 17 6.02 -12.92 16.86
N ALA A 18 5.56 -14.18 16.88
CA ALA A 18 5.52 -15.02 15.68
C ALA A 18 4.76 -14.25 14.59
N GLY A 19 5.46 -13.93 13.53
CA GLY A 19 4.92 -13.23 12.36
C GLY A 19 4.41 -14.23 11.33
N LEU A 20 4.54 -13.85 10.08
CA LEU A 20 4.10 -14.64 8.94
C LEU A 20 4.80 -16.00 8.90
N VAL A 21 4.04 -17.09 8.87
CA VAL A 21 4.58 -18.42 8.57
C VAL A 21 4.71 -18.53 7.06
N LEU A 22 5.94 -18.48 6.57
CA LEU A 22 6.22 -18.67 5.15
C LEU A 22 6.28 -20.17 4.82
N PRO A 23 5.82 -20.58 3.62
CA PRO A 23 5.92 -21.96 3.16
C PRO A 23 7.32 -22.37 2.73
N TYR A 24 8.33 -21.58 3.06
CA TYR A 24 9.74 -21.76 2.66
C TYR A 24 10.65 -21.61 3.85
N ASP A 25 11.63 -22.49 3.96
CA ASP A 25 12.73 -22.35 4.90
C ASP A 25 13.77 -21.33 4.40
N TYR A 26 14.46 -20.68 5.35
CA TYR A 26 15.54 -19.76 5.01
C TYR A 26 16.64 -20.42 4.16
N THR A 27 16.89 -21.73 4.37
CA THR A 27 17.86 -22.52 3.61
C THR A 27 17.48 -22.63 2.13
N ASP A 28 16.19 -22.59 1.81
CA ASP A 28 15.73 -22.64 0.43
C ASP A 28 16.12 -21.38 -0.34
N PHE A 29 16.02 -20.21 0.29
CA PHE A 29 16.41 -18.95 -0.35
C PHE A 29 17.92 -18.86 -0.66
N LYS A 30 18.78 -19.56 0.08
CA LYS A 30 20.22 -19.57 -0.17
C LYS A 30 20.59 -20.14 -1.52
N LYS A 31 19.77 -21.02 -2.08
CA LYS A 31 19.98 -21.68 -3.38
C LYS A 31 19.73 -20.75 -4.56
N TYR A 32 18.99 -19.66 -4.34
CA TYR A 32 18.57 -18.75 -5.40
C TYR A 32 19.55 -17.60 -5.61
N PRO A 33 19.53 -16.99 -6.81
CA PRO A 33 20.37 -15.83 -7.09
C PRO A 33 19.95 -14.63 -6.24
N ALA A 34 20.89 -13.74 -5.96
CA ALA A 34 20.61 -12.46 -5.33
C ALA A 34 19.92 -11.48 -6.30
N PHE A 35 19.31 -10.44 -5.74
CA PHE A 35 18.55 -9.43 -6.46
C PHE A 35 19.23 -8.88 -7.74
N PRO A 36 20.55 -8.58 -7.77
CA PRO A 36 21.18 -8.06 -8.99
C PRO A 36 21.02 -8.95 -10.23
N LYS A 37 20.97 -10.28 -10.07
CA LYS A 37 20.75 -11.19 -11.20
C LYS A 37 19.32 -11.14 -11.76
N ALA A 38 18.34 -10.78 -10.92
CA ALA A 38 16.94 -10.63 -11.35
C ALA A 38 16.61 -9.21 -11.81
N TYR A 39 17.45 -8.23 -11.46
CA TYR A 39 17.17 -6.81 -11.64
C TYR A 39 16.85 -6.42 -13.08
N GLY A 40 17.64 -6.85 -14.06
CA GLY A 40 17.41 -6.50 -15.47
C GLY A 40 16.04 -6.95 -15.97
N ARG A 41 15.60 -8.16 -15.57
CA ARG A 41 14.26 -8.67 -15.91
C ARG A 41 13.15 -7.92 -15.17
N ILE A 42 13.34 -7.61 -13.90
CA ILE A 42 12.39 -6.83 -13.09
C ILE A 42 12.23 -5.44 -13.71
N ARG A 43 13.34 -4.79 -14.05
CA ARG A 43 13.36 -3.48 -14.67
C ARG A 43 12.61 -3.47 -16.00
N ALA A 44 12.90 -4.43 -16.89
CA ALA A 44 12.26 -4.54 -18.20
C ALA A 44 10.74 -4.74 -18.12
N LEU A 45 10.25 -5.43 -17.06
CA LEU A 45 8.82 -5.63 -16.83
C LEU A 45 8.13 -4.41 -16.25
N LEU A 46 8.77 -3.71 -15.31
CA LEU A 46 8.16 -2.61 -14.58
C LEU A 46 8.25 -1.26 -15.32
N GLU A 47 9.31 -1.05 -16.11
CA GLU A 47 9.53 0.17 -16.88
C GLU A 47 8.96 0.11 -18.31
N ASP A 48 8.26 -0.98 -18.67
CA ASP A 48 7.55 -1.08 -19.96
C ASP A 48 6.28 -0.22 -19.92
N GLU A 49 6.30 0.90 -20.63
CA GLU A 49 5.20 1.87 -20.69
C GLU A 49 3.90 1.30 -21.30
N ASN A 50 3.98 0.18 -22.02
CA ASN A 50 2.82 -0.50 -22.58
C ASN A 50 2.12 -1.42 -21.55
N ARG A 51 2.62 -1.49 -20.34
CA ARG A 51 2.09 -2.35 -19.28
C ARG A 51 1.54 -1.55 -18.10
N LEU A 52 0.37 -1.96 -17.63
CA LEU A 52 -0.14 -1.49 -16.36
C LEU A 52 0.45 -2.35 -15.23
N VAL A 53 1.17 -1.71 -14.33
CA VAL A 53 1.67 -2.36 -13.11
C VAL A 53 0.61 -2.24 -12.03
N PHE A 54 0.13 -3.37 -11.57
CA PHE A 54 -0.89 -3.47 -10.51
C PHE A 54 -0.36 -4.28 -9.34
N GLY A 55 -0.72 -3.88 -8.13
CA GLY A 55 -0.45 -4.63 -6.92
C GLY A 55 -1.52 -4.38 -5.84
N HIS A 56 -1.33 -4.94 -4.67
CA HIS A 56 -2.15 -4.68 -3.48
C HIS A 56 -1.26 -4.10 -2.40
N ALA A 57 -1.62 -2.94 -1.85
CA ALA A 57 -0.73 -2.15 -0.98
C ALA A 57 0.65 -1.93 -1.62
N THR A 58 0.66 -1.71 -2.92
CA THR A 58 1.80 -1.75 -3.86
C THR A 58 2.97 -0.88 -3.44
N CYS A 59 2.69 0.22 -2.73
CA CYS A 59 3.73 1.12 -2.22
C CYS A 59 4.76 0.39 -1.33
N ASN A 60 4.36 -0.69 -0.64
CA ASN A 60 5.27 -1.46 0.21
C ASN A 60 6.27 -2.24 -0.65
N ASP A 61 5.80 -2.91 -1.71
CA ASP A 61 6.66 -3.64 -2.63
C ASP A 61 7.64 -2.71 -3.34
N VAL A 62 7.14 -1.55 -3.79
CA VAL A 62 7.97 -0.51 -4.41
C VAL A 62 9.06 0.01 -3.46
N LYS A 63 8.75 0.18 -2.16
CA LYS A 63 9.75 0.55 -1.15
C LYS A 63 10.83 -0.51 -1.00
N TYR A 64 10.46 -1.79 -0.98
CA TYR A 64 11.43 -2.88 -0.91
C TYR A 64 12.30 -2.95 -2.17
N LEU A 65 11.73 -2.78 -3.36
CA LEU A 65 12.49 -2.68 -4.60
C LEU A 65 13.51 -1.52 -4.57
N ASN A 66 13.10 -0.35 -4.09
CA ASN A 66 13.99 0.80 -3.94
C ASN A 66 15.09 0.57 -2.90
N LEU A 67 14.79 -0.13 -1.81
CA LEU A 67 15.79 -0.51 -0.81
C LEU A 67 16.83 -1.49 -1.39
N GLU A 68 16.40 -2.47 -2.16
CA GLU A 68 17.30 -3.44 -2.78
C GLU A 68 18.14 -2.81 -3.90
N THR A 69 17.58 -1.92 -4.74
CA THR A 69 18.37 -1.17 -5.72
C THR A 69 19.46 -0.34 -5.05
N LYS A 70 19.11 0.36 -3.96
CA LYS A 70 20.07 1.14 -3.17
C LYS A 70 21.15 0.25 -2.52
N ARG A 71 20.73 -0.87 -1.92
CA ARG A 71 21.63 -1.82 -1.24
C ARG A 71 22.68 -2.40 -2.17
N PHE A 72 22.32 -2.68 -3.41
CA PHE A 72 23.21 -3.27 -4.41
C PHE A 72 23.80 -2.24 -5.39
N HIS A 73 23.67 -0.94 -5.12
CA HIS A 73 24.17 0.16 -5.96
C HIS A 73 23.70 0.05 -7.42
N LEU A 74 22.46 -0.40 -7.64
CA LEU A 74 21.84 -0.50 -8.94
C LEU A 74 21.13 0.81 -9.29
N PRO A 75 20.94 1.14 -10.59
CA PRO A 75 20.13 2.28 -10.99
C PRO A 75 18.73 2.21 -10.38
N PRO A 76 18.17 3.32 -9.90
CA PRO A 76 16.82 3.33 -9.34
C PRO A 76 15.78 3.05 -10.44
N LEU A 77 14.74 2.28 -10.09
CA LEU A 77 13.62 1.98 -10.99
C LEU A 77 12.75 3.22 -11.22
N ARG A 78 12.13 3.30 -12.42
CA ARG A 78 11.21 4.37 -12.82
C ARG A 78 9.97 3.76 -13.45
N PHE A 79 8.85 3.74 -12.72
CA PHE A 79 7.58 3.26 -13.26
C PHE A 79 6.39 3.84 -12.49
N SER A 80 5.22 3.76 -13.10
CA SER A 80 3.94 4.04 -12.48
C SER A 80 3.27 2.74 -12.06
N PHE A 81 2.48 2.78 -10.98
CA PHE A 81 1.78 1.61 -10.47
C PHE A 81 0.40 1.98 -9.93
N TYR A 82 -0.51 1.05 -9.99
CA TYR A 82 -1.83 1.15 -9.41
C TYR A 82 -1.97 0.21 -8.22
N ASP A 83 -2.89 0.53 -7.33
CA ASP A 83 -3.14 -0.22 -6.11
C ASP A 83 -4.60 -0.67 -6.06
N THR A 84 -4.83 -1.99 -6.06
CA THR A 84 -6.19 -2.55 -5.96
C THR A 84 -6.88 -2.17 -4.67
N GLN A 85 -6.14 -1.95 -3.58
CA GLN A 85 -6.71 -1.46 -2.33
C GLN A 85 -7.30 -0.06 -2.52
N LEU A 86 -6.58 0.85 -3.19
CA LEU A 86 -7.07 2.20 -3.48
C LEU A 86 -8.32 2.17 -4.39
N VAL A 87 -8.28 1.35 -5.45
CA VAL A 87 -9.43 1.18 -6.36
C VAL A 87 -10.65 0.68 -5.60
N TYR A 88 -10.49 -0.35 -4.78
CA TYR A 88 -11.56 -0.91 -3.97
C TYR A 88 -12.12 0.12 -2.98
N MET A 89 -11.26 0.79 -2.20
CA MET A 89 -11.66 1.82 -1.24
C MET A 89 -12.44 2.96 -1.90
N THR A 90 -12.00 3.36 -3.11
CA THR A 90 -12.66 4.42 -3.89
C THR A 90 -14.03 3.95 -4.38
N ARG A 91 -14.12 2.70 -4.86
CA ARG A 91 -15.37 2.09 -5.33
C ARG A 91 -16.43 2.01 -4.24
N ILE A 92 -16.05 1.58 -3.02
CA ILE A 92 -16.97 1.48 -1.88
C ILE A 92 -17.09 2.78 -1.06
N ARG A 93 -16.34 3.83 -1.44
CA ARG A 93 -16.27 5.13 -0.75
C ARG A 93 -15.93 5.01 0.74
N SER A 94 -15.00 4.15 1.09
CA SER A 94 -14.59 3.90 2.47
C SER A 94 -13.08 4.05 2.63
N PHE A 95 -12.65 5.14 3.27
CA PHE A 95 -11.24 5.52 3.44
C PHE A 95 -10.79 5.53 4.90
N ALA A 96 -11.68 5.24 5.84
CA ALA A 96 -11.38 5.29 7.28
C ALA A 96 -10.41 4.18 7.74
N ARG A 97 -10.31 3.10 6.96
CA ARG A 97 -9.40 1.98 7.23
C ARG A 97 -8.77 1.45 5.95
N GLN A 98 -7.69 0.71 6.11
CA GLN A 98 -7.12 -0.09 5.02
C GLN A 98 -7.82 -1.45 4.93
N TYR A 99 -7.92 -1.97 3.71
CA TYR A 99 -8.51 -3.27 3.43
C TYR A 99 -7.42 -4.23 2.93
N GLY A 100 -7.15 -5.28 3.68
CA GLY A 100 -6.21 -6.32 3.27
C GLY A 100 -6.74 -7.12 2.08
N LEU A 101 -5.84 -7.76 1.35
CA LEU A 101 -6.19 -8.57 0.18
C LEU A 101 -7.21 -9.66 0.52
N GLU A 102 -7.04 -10.34 1.65
CA GLU A 102 -7.97 -11.36 2.15
C GLU A 102 -9.39 -10.81 2.35
N SER A 103 -9.52 -9.62 2.96
CA SER A 103 -10.84 -9.00 3.15
C SER A 103 -11.52 -8.64 1.82
N ILE A 104 -10.75 -8.17 0.84
CA ILE A 104 -11.28 -7.79 -0.47
C ILE A 104 -11.64 -9.05 -1.28
N THR A 105 -10.85 -10.11 -1.21
CA THR A 105 -11.14 -11.38 -1.89
C THR A 105 -12.41 -12.02 -1.34
N GLN A 106 -12.62 -11.98 -0.03
CA GLN A 106 -13.87 -12.46 0.60
C GLN A 106 -15.08 -11.65 0.12
N ASP A 107 -15.00 -10.32 0.11
CA ASP A 107 -16.09 -9.45 -0.32
C ASP A 107 -16.46 -9.63 -1.81
N LEU A 108 -15.46 -9.89 -2.65
CA LEU A 108 -15.65 -10.08 -4.09
C LEU A 108 -15.80 -11.55 -4.51
N ASN A 109 -15.91 -12.50 -3.57
CA ASN A 109 -15.98 -13.94 -3.81
C ASN A 109 -14.85 -14.47 -4.71
N VAL A 110 -13.61 -14.00 -4.46
CA VAL A 110 -12.40 -14.46 -5.14
C VAL A 110 -11.72 -15.49 -4.28
N GLU A 111 -11.49 -16.69 -4.82
CA GLU A 111 -10.71 -17.74 -4.12
C GLU A 111 -9.28 -17.26 -3.89
N PHE A 112 -8.79 -17.44 -2.67
CA PHE A 112 -7.49 -16.96 -2.26
C PHE A 112 -6.84 -17.87 -1.22
N THR A 113 -5.59 -18.26 -1.48
CA THR A 113 -4.72 -18.93 -0.51
C THR A 113 -3.58 -17.98 -0.17
N PRO A 114 -3.55 -17.41 1.04
CA PRO A 114 -2.60 -16.37 1.41
C PRO A 114 -1.16 -16.89 1.57
N HIS A 115 -0.20 -15.94 1.57
CA HIS A 115 1.20 -16.10 1.97
C HIS A 115 2.14 -16.75 0.95
N ARG A 116 1.74 -16.78 -0.31
CA ARG A 116 2.65 -17.04 -1.43
C ARG A 116 2.59 -15.87 -2.39
N ALA A 117 3.70 -15.21 -2.64
CA ALA A 117 3.75 -14.00 -3.48
C ALA A 117 3.14 -14.20 -4.89
N ALA A 118 3.20 -15.42 -5.45
CA ALA A 118 2.55 -15.71 -6.72
C ALA A 118 1.02 -15.82 -6.58
N ASP A 119 0.54 -16.42 -5.50
CA ASP A 119 -0.88 -16.56 -5.22
C ASP A 119 -1.48 -15.21 -4.82
N ASP A 120 -0.73 -14.39 -4.06
CA ASP A 120 -1.11 -13.02 -3.72
C ASP A 120 -1.22 -12.14 -4.98
N ALA A 121 -0.25 -12.26 -5.92
CA ALA A 121 -0.29 -11.55 -7.20
C ALA A 121 -1.45 -12.03 -8.09
N TYR A 122 -1.72 -13.34 -8.11
CA TYR A 122 -2.84 -13.91 -8.85
C TYR A 122 -4.18 -13.44 -8.27
N ALA A 123 -4.34 -13.47 -6.94
CA ALA A 123 -5.53 -12.97 -6.27
C ALA A 123 -5.74 -11.47 -6.52
N THR A 124 -4.67 -10.67 -6.51
CA THR A 124 -4.70 -9.25 -6.87
C THR A 124 -5.25 -9.04 -8.29
N MET A 125 -4.80 -9.83 -9.25
CA MET A 125 -5.34 -9.81 -10.61
C MET A 125 -6.82 -10.18 -10.64
N ARG A 126 -7.23 -11.24 -9.92
CA ARG A 126 -8.63 -11.68 -9.84
C ARG A 126 -9.54 -10.65 -9.19
N VAL A 127 -9.05 -9.95 -8.16
CA VAL A 127 -9.75 -8.81 -7.52
C VAL A 127 -9.99 -7.70 -8.53
N ALA A 128 -8.97 -7.31 -9.30
CA ALA A 128 -9.12 -6.31 -10.35
C ALA A 128 -10.15 -6.74 -11.41
N GLN A 129 -10.10 -8.00 -11.87
CA GLN A 129 -11.08 -8.56 -12.82
C GLN A 129 -12.50 -8.58 -12.24
N ALA A 130 -12.67 -8.96 -10.98
CA ALA A 130 -13.98 -8.98 -10.32
C ALA A 130 -14.59 -7.57 -10.22
N MET A 131 -13.78 -6.56 -9.87
CA MET A 131 -14.23 -5.17 -9.87
C MET A 131 -14.61 -4.68 -11.28
N CYS A 132 -13.83 -5.04 -12.31
CA CYS A 132 -14.15 -4.72 -13.70
C CYS A 132 -15.47 -5.37 -14.13
N ALA A 133 -15.68 -6.65 -13.83
CA ALA A 133 -16.89 -7.37 -14.17
C ALA A 133 -18.13 -6.80 -13.46
N ALA A 134 -18.01 -6.52 -12.17
CA ALA A 134 -19.09 -5.92 -11.38
C ALA A 134 -19.52 -4.54 -11.90
N ASP A 135 -18.60 -3.78 -12.47
CA ASP A 135 -18.83 -2.44 -12.98
C ASP A 135 -19.08 -2.40 -14.50
N GLY A 136 -18.94 -3.53 -15.20
CA GLY A 136 -19.15 -3.65 -16.66
C GLY A 136 -18.11 -2.86 -17.47
N VAL A 137 -16.88 -2.73 -16.99
CA VAL A 137 -15.83 -1.93 -17.62
C VAL A 137 -14.51 -2.71 -17.78
N THR A 138 -13.63 -2.21 -18.65
CA THR A 138 -12.24 -2.67 -18.72
C THR A 138 -11.41 -2.12 -17.57
N LEU A 139 -10.21 -2.63 -17.37
CA LEU A 139 -9.32 -2.14 -16.33
C LEU A 139 -8.95 -0.64 -16.49
N PRO A 140 -8.60 -0.13 -17.69
CA PRO A 140 -8.48 1.32 -17.89
C PRO A 140 -9.76 2.07 -17.58
N GLY A 141 -10.91 1.56 -18.03
CA GLY A 141 -12.22 2.16 -17.75
C GLY A 141 -12.57 2.19 -16.26
N LEU A 142 -12.12 1.19 -15.47
CA LEU A 142 -12.30 1.18 -14.01
C LEU A 142 -11.49 2.32 -13.36
N LEU A 143 -10.26 2.52 -13.79
CA LEU A 143 -9.40 3.59 -13.28
C LEU A 143 -9.94 4.98 -13.63
N GLU A 144 -10.41 5.16 -14.85
CA GLU A 144 -11.06 6.40 -15.31
C GLU A 144 -12.35 6.68 -14.55
N LYS A 145 -13.25 5.68 -14.44
CA LYS A 145 -14.53 5.79 -13.73
C LYS A 145 -14.37 6.29 -12.30
N TYR A 146 -13.32 5.85 -11.62
CA TYR A 146 -13.04 6.22 -10.23
C TYR A 146 -11.99 7.32 -10.09
N ALA A 147 -11.56 7.94 -11.19
CA ALA A 147 -10.52 8.97 -11.22
C ALA A 147 -9.29 8.58 -10.38
N VAL A 148 -8.83 7.33 -10.56
CA VAL A 148 -7.67 6.79 -9.84
C VAL A 148 -6.39 7.21 -10.56
N LEU A 149 -5.55 7.95 -9.86
CA LEU A 149 -4.23 8.36 -10.32
C LEU A 149 -3.17 7.35 -9.86
N PRO A 150 -2.21 6.99 -10.73
CA PRO A 150 -1.16 6.05 -10.37
C PRO A 150 -0.20 6.61 -9.33
N GLY A 151 0.32 5.72 -8.50
CA GLY A 151 1.55 5.95 -7.77
C GLY A 151 2.75 5.94 -8.72
N ARG A 152 3.85 6.50 -8.31
CA ARG A 152 5.08 6.60 -9.12
C ARG A 152 6.32 6.37 -8.28
N THR A 153 7.31 5.74 -8.87
CA THR A 153 8.67 5.71 -8.32
C THR A 153 9.66 6.24 -9.33
N ALA A 154 10.56 7.11 -8.89
CA ALA A 154 11.64 7.66 -9.67
C ALA A 154 12.77 8.13 -8.76
N GLY A 155 14.03 7.86 -9.11
CA GLY A 155 15.19 8.28 -8.32
C GLY A 155 15.19 7.74 -6.88
N GLY A 156 14.57 6.57 -6.65
CA GLY A 156 14.45 5.97 -5.32
C GLY A 156 13.38 6.61 -4.41
N ARG A 157 12.62 7.59 -4.92
CA ARG A 157 11.48 8.21 -4.22
C ARG A 157 10.18 7.61 -4.73
N THR A 158 9.25 7.35 -3.82
CA THR A 158 7.94 6.79 -4.13
C THR A 158 6.84 7.76 -3.69
N VAL A 159 5.89 7.99 -4.59
CA VAL A 159 4.65 8.73 -4.34
C VAL A 159 3.49 7.75 -4.52
N ASN A 160 2.59 7.71 -3.56
CA ASN A 160 1.41 6.84 -3.64
C ASN A 160 0.43 7.32 -4.71
N GLY A 161 -0.35 6.39 -5.24
CA GLY A 161 -1.53 6.73 -6.01
C GLY A 161 -2.58 7.45 -5.15
N SER A 162 -3.52 8.09 -5.81
CA SER A 162 -4.64 8.78 -5.17
C SER A 162 -5.90 8.66 -6.04
N SER A 163 -7.05 9.06 -5.49
CA SER A 163 -8.27 9.25 -6.25
C SER A 163 -8.95 10.55 -5.83
N ALA A 164 -9.81 11.10 -6.69
CA ALA A 164 -10.55 12.31 -6.36
C ALA A 164 -11.37 12.14 -5.07
N ALA A 165 -12.02 10.98 -4.90
CA ALA A 165 -12.80 10.69 -3.69
C ALA A 165 -11.94 10.61 -2.43
N MET A 166 -10.74 10.03 -2.52
CA MET A 166 -9.79 9.97 -1.40
C MET A 166 -9.30 11.37 -1.02
N GLN A 167 -9.04 12.24 -2.00
CA GLN A 167 -8.62 13.62 -1.75
C GLN A 167 -9.71 14.41 -1.03
N LEU A 168 -10.96 14.32 -1.50
CA LEU A 168 -12.11 14.96 -0.84
C LEU A 168 -12.26 14.49 0.62
N TYR A 169 -12.21 13.17 0.85
CA TYR A 169 -12.27 12.62 2.20
C TYR A 169 -11.13 13.15 3.09
N ALA A 170 -9.91 13.22 2.58
CA ALA A 170 -8.77 13.74 3.33
C ALA A 170 -8.97 15.23 3.70
N GLU A 171 -9.56 16.04 2.83
CA GLU A 171 -9.91 17.43 3.11
C GLU A 171 -11.00 17.55 4.18
N GLU A 172 -12.04 16.72 4.11
CA GLU A 172 -13.10 16.67 5.12
C GLU A 172 -12.55 16.33 6.51
N VAL A 173 -11.70 15.29 6.58
CA VAL A 173 -11.04 14.88 7.84
C VAL A 173 -10.15 15.99 8.39
N ARG A 174 -9.42 16.70 7.51
CA ARG A 174 -8.58 17.84 7.91
C ARG A 174 -9.42 18.96 8.49
N ARG A 175 -10.50 19.36 7.82
CA ARG A 175 -11.42 20.42 8.29
C ARG A 175 -12.03 20.07 9.65
N ALA A 176 -12.55 18.85 9.78
CA ALA A 176 -13.12 18.37 11.04
C ALA A 176 -12.10 18.36 12.20
N ARG A 177 -10.84 18.03 11.90
CA ARG A 177 -9.75 18.12 12.88
C ARG A 177 -9.46 19.55 13.30
N GLU A 178 -9.34 20.47 12.34
CA GLU A 178 -9.09 21.90 12.61
C GLU A 178 -10.23 22.53 13.44
N GLU A 179 -11.48 22.16 13.17
CA GLU A 179 -12.62 22.60 13.96
C GLU A 179 -12.58 22.07 15.39
N ARG A 180 -12.28 20.80 15.57
CA ARG A 180 -12.13 20.19 16.89
C ARG A 180 -11.00 20.83 17.69
N ASP A 181 -9.85 21.08 17.04
CA ASP A 181 -8.68 21.67 17.70
C ASP A 181 -8.97 23.13 18.11
N ARG A 182 -9.75 23.89 17.29
CA ARG A 182 -10.23 25.24 17.66
C ARG A 182 -11.18 25.18 18.86
N ALA A 183 -12.18 24.31 18.83
CA ALA A 183 -13.14 24.15 19.94
C ALA A 183 -12.44 23.75 21.24
N HIS A 184 -11.44 22.84 21.13
CA HIS A 184 -10.63 22.46 22.30
C HIS A 184 -9.83 23.62 22.87
N ALA A 185 -9.20 24.44 22.00
CA ALA A 185 -8.44 25.62 22.44
C ALA A 185 -9.36 26.69 23.10
N GLU A 186 -10.58 26.86 22.61
CA GLU A 186 -11.58 27.74 23.22
C GLU A 186 -12.01 27.23 24.60
N PHE A 187 -12.28 25.93 24.70
CA PHE A 187 -12.61 25.30 25.98
C PHE A 187 -11.47 25.46 27.02
N CYS A 188 -10.23 25.23 26.63
CA CYS A 188 -9.07 25.42 27.51
C CYS A 188 -8.99 26.87 28.02
N ARG A 189 -9.16 27.87 27.12
CA ARG A 189 -9.17 29.29 27.51
C ARG A 189 -10.33 29.63 28.47
N PHE A 190 -11.51 29.05 28.25
CA PHE A 190 -12.65 29.18 29.16
C PHE A 190 -12.35 28.61 30.54
N VAL A 191 -11.78 27.42 30.62
CA VAL A 191 -11.39 26.77 31.89
C VAL A 191 -10.35 27.58 32.64
N GLU A 192 -9.32 28.10 31.94
CA GLU A 192 -8.29 28.96 32.55
C GLU A 192 -8.88 30.25 33.11
N LYS A 193 -9.77 30.92 32.35
CA LYS A 193 -10.43 32.15 32.77
C LYS A 193 -11.33 31.96 34.00
N ASN A 194 -11.94 30.82 34.14
CA ASN A 194 -12.88 30.50 35.22
C ASN A 194 -12.26 29.65 36.35
N ARG A 195 -10.94 29.50 36.35
CA ARG A 195 -10.24 28.74 37.41
C ARG A 195 -10.39 29.45 38.75
N PRO A 196 -10.91 28.79 39.77
CA PRO A 196 -11.07 29.39 41.08
C PRO A 196 -9.68 29.81 41.62
N LYS A 197 -9.56 31.11 42.02
CA LYS A 197 -8.35 31.58 42.68
C LYS A 197 -8.10 30.75 43.92
N LYS A 198 -6.93 30.10 44.04
CA LYS A 198 -6.52 29.41 45.23
C LYS A 198 -6.61 30.44 46.38
N ARG A 199 -7.46 30.18 47.35
CA ARG A 199 -7.41 30.95 48.62
C ARG A 199 -6.05 30.66 49.21
N SER A 200 -5.23 31.70 49.35
CA SER A 200 -4.00 31.63 50.14
C SER A 200 -4.37 31.35 51.60
N PRO A 201 -3.61 30.51 52.31
CA PRO A 201 -3.86 30.17 53.73
C PRO A 201 -3.68 31.40 54.61
#